data_64f092abea7d7f38a62c24b7d5768b66
#
_entry.id   64f092abea7d7f38a62c24b7d5768b66
#
_cell.length_a   1.000
_cell.length_b   1.000
_cell.length_c   1.000
_cell.angle_alpha   90.00
_cell.angle_beta   90.00
_cell.angle_gamma   90.00
#
_symmetry.space_group_name_H-M   'P 1'
#
loop_
_entity.id
_entity.type
_entity.pdbx_description
1 polymer ?
#
loop_
_entity_poly.entity_id
_entity_poly.type
_entity_poly.pdbx_seq_one_letter_code
_entity_poly.pdbx_strand_id
1 'polypeptide(L)'
;MRKIKVEKLSRDAFNAFGMYYDFAEPEGYALTGELHRFYPDRLRDAYTGHVGFSGIAVQKPERMIVRAVEYHTRTSEIILPLNDDIVLHVAPPTNGVPAPEETHAFLVPKGTMVQLKPGVWHLCPLPANVESLRALIILPECTYANDCTVVDLTDEQAFEIEF
;
A
#
# COMPACT_ATOMS: atom_id res chain seq x y z
N MET A 1 -7.26 -17.76 -14.92
CA MET A 1 -6.93 -16.72 -13.94
C MET A 1 -6.01 -15.71 -14.61
N ARG A 2 -6.33 -14.44 -14.51
CA ARG A 2 -5.53 -13.31 -15.05
C ARG A 2 -4.19 -13.22 -14.31
N LYS A 3 -3.13 -12.82 -15.03
CA LYS A 3 -1.80 -12.60 -14.49
C LYS A 3 -1.44 -11.12 -14.58
N ILE A 4 -0.90 -10.57 -13.51
CA ILE A 4 -0.48 -9.17 -13.39
C ILE A 4 1.00 -9.17 -13.10
N LYS A 5 1.78 -8.48 -13.93
CA LYS A 5 3.22 -8.31 -13.69
C LYS A 5 3.47 -7.21 -12.68
N VAL A 6 4.49 -7.43 -11.85
CA VAL A 6 4.97 -6.40 -10.92
C VAL A 6 5.64 -5.27 -11.70
N GLU A 7 5.19 -4.06 -11.44
CA GLU A 7 5.69 -2.83 -12.03
C GLU A 7 6.66 -2.11 -11.08
N LYS A 8 7.59 -1.37 -11.65
CA LYS A 8 8.43 -0.47 -10.86
C LYS A 8 7.58 0.70 -10.35
N LEU A 9 7.70 1.00 -9.07
CA LEU A 9 7.05 2.17 -8.47
C LEU A 9 7.58 3.46 -9.12
N SER A 10 6.67 4.29 -9.65
CA SER A 10 6.99 5.60 -10.21
C SER A 10 5.86 6.58 -9.89
N ARG A 11 6.17 7.87 -9.85
CA ARG A 11 5.16 8.90 -9.54
C ARG A 11 4.02 8.89 -10.55
N ASP A 12 4.34 8.78 -11.83
CA ASP A 12 3.34 8.84 -12.90
C ASP A 12 2.40 7.63 -12.84
N ALA A 13 2.95 6.41 -12.64
CA ALA A 13 2.15 5.19 -12.57
C ALA A 13 1.32 5.09 -11.27
N PHE A 14 1.85 5.57 -10.14
CA PHE A 14 1.18 5.43 -8.84
C PHE A 14 0.25 6.59 -8.48
N ASN A 15 0.34 7.74 -9.17
CA ASN A 15 -0.42 8.95 -8.82
C ASN A 15 -1.95 8.76 -8.82
N ALA A 16 -2.48 7.84 -9.61
CA ALA A 16 -3.91 7.51 -9.59
C ALA A 16 -4.34 6.94 -8.24
N PHE A 17 -3.48 6.16 -7.60
CA PHE A 17 -3.75 5.41 -6.39
C PHE A 17 -3.33 6.12 -5.11
N GLY A 18 -2.31 6.99 -5.17
CA GLY A 18 -1.77 7.60 -3.97
C GLY A 18 -0.50 8.41 -4.20
N MET A 19 0.24 8.52 -3.14
CA MET A 19 1.57 9.14 -3.09
C MET A 19 2.54 8.22 -2.40
N TYR A 20 3.84 8.45 -2.60
CA TYR A 20 4.88 7.77 -1.87
C TYR A 20 6.10 8.67 -1.67
N TYR A 21 6.91 8.31 -0.68
CA TYR A 21 8.19 8.95 -0.45
C TYR A 21 9.17 7.93 0.15
N ASP A 22 10.40 7.94 -0.35
CA ASP A 22 11.48 7.11 0.16
C ASP A 22 12.14 7.80 1.37
N PHE A 23 11.91 7.23 2.55
CA PHE A 23 12.50 7.72 3.79
C PHE A 23 13.87 7.08 4.09
N ALA A 24 14.25 6.01 3.39
CA ALA A 24 15.58 5.43 3.49
C ALA A 24 16.61 6.25 2.69
N GLU A 25 16.21 6.75 1.51
CA GLU A 25 17.04 7.61 0.65
C GLU A 25 16.30 8.93 0.37
N PRO A 26 16.16 9.80 1.39
CA PRO A 26 15.32 10.98 1.27
C PRO A 26 15.92 12.04 0.35
N GLU A 27 15.10 12.60 -0.52
CA GLU A 27 15.48 13.63 -1.49
C GLU A 27 14.67 14.93 -1.33
N GLY A 28 15.16 15.99 -1.96
CA GLY A 28 14.50 17.28 -2.07
C GLY A 28 14.90 18.26 -0.96
N TYR A 29 14.02 19.25 -0.66
CA TYR A 29 14.30 20.29 0.32
C TYR A 29 14.55 19.70 1.71
N ALA A 30 15.61 20.15 2.35
CA ALA A 30 15.96 19.77 3.71
C ALA A 30 16.41 20.97 4.54
N LEU A 31 16.09 20.94 5.82
CA LEU A 31 16.72 21.79 6.84
C LEU A 31 18.01 21.10 7.25
N THR A 32 19.13 21.81 7.06
CA THR A 32 20.47 21.24 7.29
C THR A 32 21.09 21.86 8.54
N GLY A 33 21.52 21.01 9.45
CA GLY A 33 22.38 21.36 10.59
C GLY A 33 23.75 20.74 10.44
N GLU A 34 24.61 20.95 11.45
CA GLU A 34 25.98 20.42 11.46
C GLU A 34 26.03 18.88 11.35
N LEU A 35 25.11 18.18 12.03
CA LEU A 35 25.09 16.72 12.14
C LEU A 35 23.88 16.06 11.49
N HIS A 36 22.97 16.82 10.86
CA HIS A 36 21.72 16.26 10.36
C HIS A 36 21.22 16.97 9.11
N ARG A 37 20.37 16.23 8.39
CA ARG A 37 19.43 16.76 7.39
C ARG A 37 18.03 16.32 7.77
N PHE A 38 17.11 17.25 7.87
CA PHE A 38 15.72 17.02 8.16
C PHE A 38 14.86 17.34 6.95
N TYR A 39 14.06 16.37 6.51
CA TYR A 39 13.21 16.44 5.32
C TYR A 39 11.75 16.59 5.75
N PRO A 40 11.25 17.82 6.01
CA PRO A 40 9.92 18.02 6.57
C PRO A 40 8.81 17.73 5.57
N ASP A 41 7.66 17.24 6.09
CA ASP A 41 6.35 17.22 5.45
C ASP A 41 6.29 16.54 4.08
N ARG A 42 7.03 15.42 3.92
CA ARG A 42 7.13 14.69 2.65
C ARG A 42 5.83 13.99 2.25
N LEU A 43 5.14 13.42 3.21
CA LEU A 43 3.75 12.95 3.08
C LEU A 43 2.92 13.68 4.14
N ARG A 44 1.71 14.04 3.79
CA ARG A 44 0.77 14.72 4.71
C ARG A 44 -0.57 14.05 4.64
N ASP A 45 -1.19 13.91 5.77
CA ASP A 45 -2.54 13.37 5.89
C ASP A 45 -3.38 14.22 6.84
N ALA A 46 -4.69 14.13 6.71
CA ALA A 46 -5.66 14.83 7.53
C ALA A 46 -6.61 13.83 8.20
N TYR A 47 -6.09 13.06 9.13
CA TYR A 47 -6.90 12.14 9.90
C TYR A 47 -7.80 12.90 10.89
N THR A 48 -9.02 12.42 11.06
CA THR A 48 -9.92 12.86 12.11
C THR A 48 -9.90 11.85 13.26
N GLY A 49 -9.66 12.32 14.49
CA GLY A 49 -9.57 11.48 15.68
C GLY A 49 -8.15 10.95 15.94
N HIS A 50 -8.06 9.85 16.68
CA HIS A 50 -6.79 9.24 17.01
C HIS A 50 -6.25 8.43 15.85
N VAL A 51 -4.93 8.45 15.70
CA VAL A 51 -4.21 7.68 14.69
C VAL A 51 -3.68 6.39 15.33
N GLY A 52 -3.99 5.26 14.71
CA GLY A 52 -3.47 3.95 15.08
C GLY A 52 -2.20 3.62 14.29
N PHE A 53 -1.20 3.11 14.97
CA PHE A 53 0.02 2.56 14.38
C PHE A 53 0.01 1.05 14.60
N SER A 54 -0.19 0.30 13.54
CA SER A 54 -0.40 -1.14 13.60
C SER A 54 0.73 -1.89 12.90
N GLY A 55 1.20 -2.97 13.48
CA GLY A 55 2.14 -3.88 12.84
C GLY A 55 1.41 -5.00 12.12
N ILE A 56 1.78 -5.25 10.86
CA ILE A 56 1.35 -6.43 10.13
C ILE A 56 2.51 -7.39 9.90
N ALA A 57 2.24 -8.68 10.01
CA ALA A 57 3.14 -9.76 9.65
C ALA A 57 2.49 -10.63 8.57
N VAL A 58 3.13 -10.75 7.42
CA VAL A 58 2.61 -11.50 6.28
C VAL A 58 3.59 -12.59 5.88
N GLN A 59 3.12 -13.83 5.80
CA GLN A 59 3.92 -14.96 5.32
C GLN A 59 3.92 -14.97 3.79
N LYS A 60 5.05 -15.33 3.20
CA LYS A 60 5.17 -15.47 1.74
C LYS A 60 4.30 -16.62 1.27
N PRO A 61 3.31 -16.36 0.41
CA PRO A 61 2.53 -17.44 -0.18
C PRO A 61 3.36 -18.18 -1.24
N GLU A 62 3.08 -19.44 -1.48
CA GLU A 62 3.68 -20.21 -2.59
C GLU A 62 3.39 -19.54 -3.94
N ARG A 63 2.19 -19.00 -4.11
CA ARG A 63 1.76 -18.21 -5.26
C ARG A 63 1.02 -16.97 -4.78
N MET A 64 1.30 -15.82 -5.40
CA MET A 64 0.66 -14.56 -5.05
C MET A 64 -0.73 -14.45 -5.71
N ILE A 65 -1.67 -15.27 -5.26
CA ILE A 65 -3.05 -15.28 -5.76
C ILE A 65 -3.92 -14.38 -4.89
N VAL A 66 -4.53 -13.38 -5.50
CA VAL A 66 -5.46 -12.46 -4.84
C VAL A 66 -6.89 -12.94 -5.10
N ARG A 67 -7.62 -13.20 -4.00
CA ARG A 67 -9.02 -13.68 -4.01
C ARG A 67 -9.96 -12.77 -3.23
N ALA A 68 -9.44 -11.73 -2.60
CA ALA A 68 -10.22 -10.70 -1.94
C ALA A 68 -9.52 -9.37 -2.09
N VAL A 69 -10.27 -8.28 -2.02
CA VAL A 69 -9.78 -6.91 -2.02
C VAL A 69 -10.59 -6.10 -1.02
N GLU A 70 -9.98 -5.03 -0.51
CA GLU A 70 -10.62 -4.13 0.43
C GLU A 70 -10.43 -2.67 0.03
N TYR A 71 -11.23 -1.80 0.63
CA TYR A 71 -11.07 -0.35 0.51
C TYR A 71 -11.60 0.38 1.75
N HIS A 72 -11.12 1.59 1.94
CA HIS A 72 -11.56 2.53 2.97
C HIS A 72 -12.14 3.78 2.31
N THR A 73 -13.31 4.22 2.74
CA THR A 73 -14.01 5.34 2.08
C THR A 73 -13.70 6.71 2.69
N ARG A 74 -13.33 6.75 3.97
CA ARG A 74 -13.20 7.98 4.76
C ARG A 74 -11.76 8.35 5.06
N THR A 75 -10.84 7.47 4.79
CA THR A 75 -9.44 7.64 5.14
C THR A 75 -8.52 7.14 4.05
N SER A 76 -7.33 7.71 3.98
CA SER A 76 -6.16 7.12 3.33
C SER A 76 -5.59 6.01 4.22
N GLU A 77 -4.86 5.09 3.64
CA GLU A 77 -4.01 4.14 4.37
C GLU A 77 -2.55 4.40 4.09
N ILE A 78 -1.74 4.40 5.13
CA ILE A 78 -0.28 4.52 5.00
C ILE A 78 0.36 3.17 5.32
N ILE A 79 1.25 2.73 4.43
CA ILE A 79 1.99 1.47 4.53
C ILE A 79 3.48 1.77 4.46
N LEU A 80 4.25 1.28 5.45
CA LEU A 80 5.71 1.37 5.45
C LEU A 80 6.34 -0.03 5.60
N PRO A 81 7.02 -0.53 4.57
CA PRO A 81 7.79 -1.77 4.64
C PRO A 81 8.97 -1.63 5.62
N LEU A 82 9.12 -2.58 6.55
CA LEU A 82 10.13 -2.51 7.62
C LEU A 82 11.35 -3.42 7.41
N ASN A 83 11.18 -4.59 6.82
CA ASN A 83 12.26 -5.58 6.72
C ASN A 83 12.56 -6.06 5.31
N ASP A 84 11.69 -5.82 4.34
CA ASP A 84 11.85 -6.22 2.93
C ASP A 84 11.09 -5.26 2.01
N ASP A 85 11.33 -5.34 0.72
CA ASP A 85 10.46 -4.78 -0.29
C ASP A 85 9.10 -5.47 -0.26
N ILE A 86 8.05 -4.78 -0.66
CA ILE A 86 6.71 -5.36 -0.75
C ILE A 86 6.17 -5.30 -2.18
N VAL A 87 5.31 -6.25 -2.49
CA VAL A 87 4.42 -6.17 -3.64
C VAL A 87 3.06 -5.66 -3.16
N LEU A 88 2.66 -4.50 -3.64
CA LEU A 88 1.39 -3.88 -3.31
C LEU A 88 0.52 -3.83 -4.56
N HIS A 89 -0.63 -4.51 -4.55
CA HIS A 89 -1.62 -4.38 -5.61
C HIS A 89 -2.65 -3.31 -5.27
N VAL A 90 -3.04 -2.54 -6.27
CA VAL A 90 -4.00 -1.44 -6.16
C VAL A 90 -4.88 -1.35 -7.39
N ALA A 91 -6.14 -0.96 -7.21
CA ALA A 91 -7.02 -0.59 -8.31
C ALA A 91 -7.75 0.73 -7.99
N PRO A 92 -8.23 1.47 -9.01
CA PRO A 92 -8.86 2.75 -8.80
C PRO A 92 -10.17 2.63 -8.00
N PRO A 93 -10.59 3.72 -7.33
CA PRO A 93 -11.88 3.78 -6.66
C PRO A 93 -13.04 3.52 -7.62
N THR A 94 -13.99 2.71 -7.17
CA THR A 94 -15.23 2.43 -7.88
C THR A 94 -16.44 2.59 -6.93
N ASN A 95 -17.64 2.32 -7.42
CA ASN A 95 -18.85 2.35 -6.59
C ASN A 95 -19.07 1.04 -5.80
N GLY A 96 -18.02 0.52 -5.15
CA GLY A 96 -18.07 -0.69 -4.33
C GLY A 96 -18.08 -2.01 -5.11
N VAL A 97 -17.84 -1.96 -6.41
CA VAL A 97 -17.69 -3.15 -7.26
C VAL A 97 -16.23 -3.26 -7.67
N PRO A 98 -15.50 -4.32 -7.28
CA PRO A 98 -14.11 -4.50 -7.69
C PRO A 98 -13.94 -4.47 -9.20
N ALA A 99 -12.86 -3.83 -9.67
CA ALA A 99 -12.46 -3.80 -11.08
C ALA A 99 -11.08 -4.47 -11.24
N PRO A 100 -11.01 -5.82 -11.19
CA PRO A 100 -9.73 -6.53 -11.22
C PRO A 100 -8.94 -6.28 -12.49
N GLU A 101 -9.61 -5.95 -13.60
CA GLU A 101 -8.98 -5.60 -14.88
C GLU A 101 -8.16 -4.30 -14.83
N GLU A 102 -8.47 -3.42 -13.88
CA GLU A 102 -7.77 -2.15 -13.66
C GLU A 102 -6.72 -2.25 -12.54
N THR A 103 -6.46 -3.47 -12.05
CA THR A 103 -5.47 -3.69 -10.98
C THR A 103 -4.05 -3.61 -11.52
N HIS A 104 -3.23 -2.87 -10.81
CA HIS A 104 -1.78 -2.78 -10.95
C HIS A 104 -1.10 -3.41 -9.73
N ALA A 105 0.12 -3.90 -9.89
CA ALA A 105 0.95 -4.40 -8.81
C ALA A 105 2.32 -3.70 -8.84
N PHE A 106 2.71 -3.07 -7.73
CA PHE A 106 3.95 -2.30 -7.64
C PHE A 106 4.93 -2.95 -6.68
N LEU A 107 6.21 -2.97 -7.06
CA LEU A 107 7.29 -3.22 -6.12
C LEU A 107 7.59 -1.93 -5.36
N VAL A 108 7.30 -1.93 -4.07
CA VAL A 108 7.58 -0.82 -3.16
C VAL A 108 8.82 -1.15 -2.35
N PRO A 109 9.93 -0.41 -2.50
CA PRO A 109 11.16 -0.68 -1.78
C PRO A 109 11.00 -0.51 -0.25
N LYS A 110 11.75 -1.30 0.50
CA LYS A 110 11.89 -1.14 1.95
C LYS A 110 12.28 0.30 2.30
N GLY A 111 11.59 0.86 3.30
CA GLY A 111 11.79 2.25 3.71
C GLY A 111 11.01 3.29 2.89
N THR A 112 10.40 2.87 1.79
CA THR A 112 9.48 3.72 1.02
C THR A 112 8.08 3.64 1.63
N MET A 113 7.59 4.75 2.14
CA MET A 113 6.23 4.87 2.66
C MET A 113 5.27 5.19 1.51
N VAL A 114 4.21 4.43 1.40
CA VAL A 114 3.12 4.69 0.46
C VAL A 114 1.88 5.16 1.23
N GLN A 115 1.12 6.07 0.61
CA GLN A 115 -0.15 6.58 1.13
C GLN A 115 -1.21 6.37 0.05
N LEU A 116 -2.13 5.45 0.29
CA LEU A 116 -3.26 5.15 -0.58
C LEU A 116 -4.38 6.16 -0.39
N LYS A 117 -4.97 6.61 -1.48
CA LYS A 117 -6.15 7.49 -1.43
C LYS A 117 -7.38 6.74 -0.91
N PRO A 118 -8.34 7.44 -0.28
CA PRO A 118 -9.64 6.85 0.02
C PRO A 118 -10.28 6.21 -1.22
N GLY A 119 -10.91 5.06 -1.03
CA GLY A 119 -11.59 4.31 -2.08
C GLY A 119 -10.71 3.43 -2.97
N VAL A 120 -9.40 3.53 -2.87
CA VAL A 120 -8.47 2.66 -3.64
C VAL A 120 -8.61 1.23 -3.16
N TRP A 121 -8.87 0.32 -4.11
CA TRP A 121 -8.89 -1.11 -3.84
C TRP A 121 -7.48 -1.62 -3.62
N HIS A 122 -7.28 -2.38 -2.56
CA HIS A 122 -6.02 -3.01 -2.17
C HIS A 122 -6.28 -4.22 -1.28
N LEU A 123 -5.25 -4.82 -0.75
CA LEU A 123 -5.26 -5.75 0.38
C LEU A 123 -3.89 -5.68 1.05
N CYS A 124 -3.65 -6.52 2.06
CA CYS A 124 -2.37 -6.57 2.74
C CYS A 124 -1.19 -6.68 1.74
N PRO A 125 -0.07 -5.99 1.99
CA PRO A 125 1.11 -6.09 1.15
C PRO A 125 1.69 -7.51 1.18
N LEU A 126 2.25 -7.96 0.05
CA LEU A 126 2.86 -9.28 -0.06
C LEU A 126 4.40 -9.18 0.04
N PRO A 127 5.08 -10.17 0.65
CA PRO A 127 6.55 -10.20 0.69
C PRO A 127 7.15 -10.33 -0.72
N ALA A 128 8.15 -9.51 -1.05
CA ALA A 128 8.88 -9.68 -2.31
C ALA A 128 9.90 -10.81 -2.21
N ASN A 129 10.75 -10.80 -1.18
CA ASN A 129 11.89 -11.71 -1.08
C ASN A 129 11.87 -12.59 0.18
N VAL A 130 11.46 -12.05 1.34
CA VAL A 130 11.51 -12.76 2.63
C VAL A 130 10.33 -13.69 2.85
N GLU A 131 10.52 -14.72 3.68
CA GLU A 131 9.44 -15.63 4.08
C GLU A 131 8.41 -14.98 5.00
N SER A 132 8.81 -13.96 5.77
CA SER A 132 7.93 -13.24 6.69
C SER A 132 8.19 -11.74 6.61
N LEU A 133 7.25 -11.03 5.99
CA LEU A 133 7.23 -9.57 5.91
C LEU A 133 6.77 -8.95 7.23
N ARG A 134 7.33 -7.79 7.52
CA ARG A 134 6.83 -6.86 8.54
C ARG A 134 6.60 -5.51 7.90
N ALA A 135 5.43 -4.92 8.12
CA ALA A 135 5.15 -3.56 7.71
C ALA A 135 4.40 -2.80 8.83
N LEU A 136 4.53 -1.49 8.81
CA LEU A 136 3.75 -0.58 9.62
C LEU A 136 2.55 -0.11 8.79
N ILE A 137 1.37 -0.21 9.37
CA ILE A 137 0.12 0.33 8.82
C ILE A 137 -0.33 1.48 9.71
N ILE A 138 -0.67 2.62 9.10
CA ILE A 138 -1.16 3.80 9.82
C ILE A 138 -2.54 4.16 9.27
N LEU A 139 -3.52 4.16 10.16
CA LEU A 139 -4.94 4.42 9.91
C LEU A 139 -5.54 5.14 11.12
N PRO A 140 -6.68 5.82 11.01
CA PRO A 140 -7.48 6.17 12.18
C PRO A 140 -7.81 4.94 13.01
N GLU A 141 -7.89 5.10 14.32
CA GLU A 141 -8.28 3.99 15.21
C GLU A 141 -9.62 3.38 14.78
N CYS A 142 -9.75 2.08 14.95
CA CYS A 142 -10.98 1.34 14.64
C CYS A 142 -11.41 1.37 13.15
N THR A 143 -10.55 1.71 12.19
CA THR A 143 -10.87 1.69 10.76
C THR A 143 -11.43 0.34 10.32
N TYR A 144 -10.83 -0.76 10.76
CA TYR A 144 -11.29 -2.12 10.42
C TYR A 144 -12.71 -2.45 10.90
N ALA A 145 -13.22 -1.75 11.91
CA ALA A 145 -14.59 -1.91 12.39
C ALA A 145 -15.57 -0.92 11.75
N ASN A 146 -15.09 0.23 11.28
CA ASN A 146 -15.95 1.36 10.93
C ASN A 146 -15.88 1.79 9.47
N ASP A 147 -14.80 1.48 8.76
CA ASP A 147 -14.53 1.95 7.39
C ASP A 147 -13.68 0.95 6.60
N CYS A 148 -13.90 -0.34 6.76
CA CYS A 148 -13.23 -1.37 5.96
C CYS A 148 -14.28 -2.22 5.27
N THR A 149 -14.29 -2.18 3.95
CA THR A 149 -15.15 -3.05 3.14
C THR A 149 -14.27 -4.06 2.41
N VAL A 150 -14.42 -5.33 2.76
CA VAL A 150 -13.75 -6.46 2.10
C VAL A 150 -14.72 -7.13 1.14
N VAL A 151 -14.25 -7.43 -0.07
CA VAL A 151 -15.03 -8.11 -1.11
C VAL A 151 -14.25 -9.32 -1.62
N ASP A 152 -14.87 -10.48 -1.55
CA ASP A 152 -14.33 -11.69 -2.18
C ASP A 152 -14.48 -11.61 -3.70
N LEU A 153 -13.42 -11.95 -4.41
CA LEU A 153 -13.42 -12.04 -5.87
C LEU A 153 -13.94 -13.41 -6.31
N THR A 154 -14.74 -13.44 -7.38
CA THR A 154 -15.09 -14.71 -8.03
C THR A 154 -13.84 -15.37 -8.63
N ASP A 155 -13.93 -16.66 -8.97
CA ASP A 155 -12.82 -17.37 -9.63
C ASP A 155 -12.38 -16.73 -10.96
N GLU A 156 -13.31 -16.05 -11.66
CA GLU A 156 -13.03 -15.31 -12.89
C GLU A 156 -12.34 -13.99 -12.63
N GLN A 157 -12.66 -13.35 -11.49
CA GLN A 157 -12.09 -12.06 -11.05
C GLN A 157 -10.74 -12.23 -10.35
N ALA A 158 -10.49 -13.39 -9.73
CA ALA A 158 -9.24 -13.68 -9.05
C ALA A 158 -8.05 -13.57 -10.02
N PHE A 159 -6.94 -13.05 -9.53
CA PHE A 159 -5.72 -12.84 -10.33
C PHE A 159 -4.47 -13.30 -9.59
N GLU A 160 -3.44 -13.59 -10.35
CA GLU A 160 -2.11 -13.93 -9.84
C GLU A 160 -1.12 -12.82 -10.17
N ILE A 161 -0.31 -12.45 -9.19
CA ILE A 161 0.75 -11.47 -9.36
C ILE A 161 2.05 -12.22 -9.65
N GLU A 162 2.76 -11.82 -10.70
CA GLU A 162 4.03 -12.43 -11.14
C GLU A 162 5.13 -11.35 -11.22
N PHE A 163 6.35 -11.73 -10.79
CA PHE A 163 7.56 -10.92 -10.99
C PHE A 163 8.04 -10.96 -12.45
#